data_93e0e59646c6b3ee98d683b4b60bc257
#
_entry.id   93e0e59646c6b3ee98d683b4b60bc257
#
_cell.length_a   1.000
_cell.length_b   1.000
_cell.length_c   1.000
_cell.angle_alpha   90.00
_cell.angle_beta   90.00
_cell.angle_gamma   90.00
#
_symmetry.space_group_name_H-M   'P 1'
#
loop_
_entity.id
_entity.type
_entity.pdbx_description
1 polymer ?
#
loop_
_entity_poly.entity_id
_entity_poly.type
_entity_poly.pdbx_seq_one_letter_code
_entity_poly.pdbx_strand_id
1 'polypeptide(L)'
;MRIRRNDFGVLTPPELGTWEPTMTVTVVIPAHDCQETLDLTLAALSAQTYPSHLLDVIVVDDGSDPPIEAAGEIVRVRESWGRAAAVQAGLEAATGEVVLVLDADMVPHPEHVEAHLRWHHLAPYLVVLGWIDFTQPPSPPTPAEVAAGVRDLFPMSSHRHDWAEEIIGEHDGLRSAPSSLVSRVHVGATASYPAWLLRACGGMDASLKLAEDTELGYRLTQAGAVFVPDPEARAWHLGLPTAMRSVAELKRYNDPFVADRVPYRRYLRADQGRQWLVPYVDAVVEAGSYEDVRASVDGLLAGSLPDVRVTITGPWEWLTDSRRSPLADPLLDLRLLHAQFTHDPRVRLADPPPGVAPFRLICPPGWMPGHDSVERLVERLEETDGGVLCVALAETPDGVVTARLERTAALSRAALVIRPGEVLDDVLDEVFGVEWVDGADFGFTRRPRLYPPRRRPVPEHERLARQREQELSRLRERAAALRAEVTQLRREAAKGRRDTARWKEKAEQWRREAVRLARERNHTVLTRAVRRVRSLTFPDR
;
A
#
# COMPACT_ATOMS: atom_id res chain seq x y z
N MET A 1 -6.95 13.06 -6.23
CA MET A 1 -7.88 11.93 -6.57
C MET A 1 -7.83 10.91 -5.44
N ARG A 2 -8.95 10.25 -5.08
CA ARG A 2 -8.99 9.19 -4.07
C ARG A 2 -9.24 7.86 -4.77
N ILE A 3 -8.30 6.94 -4.65
CA ILE A 3 -8.38 5.60 -5.21
C ILE A 3 -8.68 4.63 -4.06
N ARG A 4 -9.75 3.85 -4.20
CA ARG A 4 -10.12 2.85 -3.19
C ARG A 4 -9.23 1.63 -3.35
N ARG A 5 -8.47 1.25 -2.28
CA ARG A 5 -7.53 0.14 -2.29
C ARG A 5 -6.57 0.24 -3.48
N ASN A 6 -6.58 -0.74 -4.40
CA ASN A 6 -5.81 -0.68 -5.66
C ASN A 6 -6.69 -0.45 -6.89
N ASP A 7 -7.96 -0.02 -6.73
CA ASP A 7 -8.87 0.18 -7.87
C ASP A 7 -8.57 1.48 -8.62
N PHE A 8 -7.49 1.47 -9.39
CA PHE A 8 -7.11 2.58 -10.26
C PHE A 8 -8.01 2.71 -11.51
N GLY A 9 -9.02 1.86 -11.68
CA GLY A 9 -10.01 1.96 -12.78
C GLY A 9 -10.84 3.25 -12.74
N VAL A 10 -10.77 4.02 -11.66
CA VAL A 10 -11.34 5.39 -11.58
C VAL A 10 -10.51 6.43 -12.35
N LEU A 11 -9.31 6.07 -12.79
CA LEU A 11 -8.42 6.90 -13.59
C LEU A 11 -8.59 6.55 -15.08
N THR A 12 -8.43 7.57 -15.92
CA THR A 12 -8.40 7.40 -17.38
C THR A 12 -7.09 8.01 -17.88
N PRO A 13 -6.06 7.19 -18.16
CA PRO A 13 -4.82 7.71 -18.72
C PRO A 13 -5.07 8.24 -20.14
N PRO A 14 -4.39 9.30 -20.56
CA PRO A 14 -4.46 9.79 -21.92
C PRO A 14 -3.92 8.73 -22.89
N GLU A 15 -4.43 8.74 -24.11
CA GLU A 15 -3.90 7.92 -25.19
C GLU A 15 -2.49 8.38 -25.55
N LEU A 16 -1.59 7.43 -25.84
CA LEU A 16 -0.21 7.72 -26.21
C LEU A 16 -0.14 8.62 -27.46
N GLY A 17 0.74 9.59 -27.44
CA GLY A 17 0.93 10.57 -28.52
C GLY A 17 -0.17 11.63 -28.63
N THR A 18 -1.17 11.68 -27.73
CA THR A 18 -2.30 12.63 -27.82
C THR A 18 -2.32 13.70 -26.72
N TRP A 19 -1.35 13.69 -25.84
CA TRP A 19 -1.28 14.59 -24.69
C TRP A 19 0.08 15.27 -24.57
N GLU A 20 0.18 16.32 -23.76
CA GLU A 20 1.40 17.10 -23.56
C GLU A 20 2.03 16.75 -22.20
N PRO A 21 3.15 16.02 -22.17
CA PRO A 21 3.88 15.71 -20.95
C PRO A 21 4.47 16.97 -20.30
N THR A 22 4.46 17.02 -18.97
CA THR A 22 5.05 18.14 -18.22
C THR A 22 5.97 17.72 -17.09
N MET A 23 5.91 16.45 -16.65
CA MET A 23 6.73 15.95 -15.55
C MET A 23 8.12 15.53 -16.04
N THR A 24 9.12 15.85 -15.24
CA THR A 24 10.50 15.38 -15.49
C THR A 24 10.67 13.94 -14.99
N VAL A 25 11.43 13.14 -15.73
CA VAL A 25 11.76 11.77 -15.37
C VAL A 25 13.27 11.55 -15.44
N THR A 26 13.83 10.91 -14.41
CA THR A 26 15.19 10.36 -14.47
C THR A 26 15.10 8.84 -14.62
N VAL A 27 15.65 8.31 -15.71
CA VAL A 27 15.82 6.87 -15.90
C VAL A 27 17.11 6.45 -15.22
N VAL A 28 17.03 5.53 -14.27
CA VAL A 28 18.18 4.98 -13.54
C VAL A 28 18.47 3.58 -14.06
N ILE A 29 19.67 3.36 -14.60
CA ILE A 29 20.09 2.10 -15.20
C ILE A 29 21.25 1.51 -14.39
N PRO A 30 21.00 0.50 -13.53
CA PRO A 30 22.09 -0.23 -12.88
C PRO A 30 22.81 -1.11 -13.92
N ALA A 31 24.14 -1.04 -13.98
CA ALA A 31 24.96 -1.76 -14.94
C ALA A 31 26.18 -2.41 -14.29
N HIS A 32 26.47 -3.67 -14.64
CA HIS A 32 27.66 -4.41 -14.22
C HIS A 32 28.08 -5.38 -15.32
N ASP A 33 29.29 -5.20 -15.89
CA ASP A 33 29.86 -6.04 -16.93
C ASP A 33 28.92 -6.31 -18.13
N CYS A 34 28.13 -5.30 -18.54
CA CYS A 34 27.05 -5.47 -19.51
C CYS A 34 27.03 -4.42 -20.64
N GLN A 35 28.19 -3.92 -21.07
CA GLN A 35 28.30 -2.85 -22.08
C GLN A 35 27.47 -3.12 -23.34
N GLU A 36 27.51 -4.33 -23.89
CA GLU A 36 26.83 -4.67 -25.15
C GLU A 36 25.29 -4.54 -25.03
N THR A 37 24.69 -4.99 -23.91
CA THR A 37 23.26 -4.86 -23.71
C THR A 37 22.86 -3.44 -23.32
N LEU A 38 23.69 -2.75 -22.54
CA LEU A 38 23.50 -1.34 -22.18
C LEU A 38 23.46 -0.44 -23.44
N ASP A 39 24.34 -0.66 -24.43
CA ASP A 39 24.33 0.11 -25.67
C ASP A 39 23.00 -0.02 -26.42
N LEU A 40 22.36 -1.20 -26.39
CA LEU A 40 21.03 -1.40 -26.99
C LEU A 40 19.93 -0.68 -26.17
N THR A 41 20.01 -0.76 -24.84
CA THR A 41 19.09 -0.05 -23.94
C THR A 41 19.16 1.48 -24.16
N LEU A 42 20.37 2.04 -24.23
CA LEU A 42 20.59 3.46 -24.48
C LEU A 42 20.11 3.89 -25.87
N ALA A 43 20.34 3.05 -26.89
CA ALA A 43 19.84 3.31 -28.24
C ALA A 43 18.30 3.37 -28.27
N ALA A 44 17.62 2.46 -27.59
CA ALA A 44 16.15 2.49 -27.47
C ALA A 44 15.65 3.70 -26.69
N LEU A 45 16.35 4.12 -25.64
CA LEU A 45 16.02 5.33 -24.88
C LEU A 45 16.20 6.61 -25.72
N SER A 46 17.17 6.65 -26.63
CA SER A 46 17.35 7.81 -27.52
C SER A 46 16.20 7.99 -28.53
N ALA A 47 15.40 6.95 -28.75
CA ALA A 47 14.27 6.92 -29.69
C ALA A 47 12.89 7.02 -28.99
N GLN A 48 12.86 7.43 -27.72
CA GLN A 48 11.59 7.57 -26.98
C GLN A 48 10.71 8.70 -27.50
N THR A 49 9.38 8.50 -27.50
CA THR A 49 8.41 9.55 -27.85
C THR A 49 8.27 10.62 -26.78
N TYR A 50 8.69 10.31 -25.55
CA TYR A 50 8.68 11.27 -24.45
C TYR A 50 9.65 12.44 -24.75
N PRO A 51 9.27 13.71 -24.48
CA PRO A 51 10.10 14.86 -24.81
C PRO A 51 11.51 14.79 -24.19
N SER A 52 12.54 14.87 -24.99
CA SER A 52 13.94 14.70 -24.54
C SER A 52 14.39 15.73 -23.50
N HIS A 53 13.77 16.92 -23.46
CA HIS A 53 14.06 17.93 -22.44
C HIS A 53 13.46 17.63 -21.06
N LEU A 54 12.55 16.64 -20.96
CA LEU A 54 11.97 16.13 -19.72
C LEU A 54 12.56 14.77 -19.30
N LEU A 55 13.42 14.18 -20.12
CA LEU A 55 14.00 12.87 -19.94
C LEU A 55 15.50 12.98 -19.64
N ASP A 56 15.89 12.52 -18.47
CA ASP A 56 17.29 12.39 -18.06
C ASP A 56 17.64 10.90 -17.84
N VAL A 57 18.88 10.52 -18.13
CA VAL A 57 19.34 9.13 -18.04
C VAL A 57 20.63 9.08 -17.23
N ILE A 58 20.61 8.31 -16.15
CA ILE A 58 21.76 8.05 -15.28
C ILE A 58 22.12 6.57 -15.38
N VAL A 59 23.32 6.28 -15.87
CA VAL A 59 23.89 4.94 -15.82
C VAL A 59 24.66 4.79 -14.51
N VAL A 60 24.42 3.72 -13.76
CA VAL A 60 25.10 3.44 -12.50
C VAL A 60 26.02 2.23 -12.66
N ASP A 61 27.32 2.47 -12.73
CA ASP A 61 28.34 1.43 -12.84
C ASP A 61 28.63 0.80 -11.47
N ASP A 62 28.25 -0.45 -11.30
CA ASP A 62 28.45 -1.26 -10.08
C ASP A 62 29.80 -2.00 -10.08
N GLY A 63 30.85 -1.33 -10.52
CA GLY A 63 32.22 -1.85 -10.48
C GLY A 63 32.59 -2.76 -11.63
N SER A 64 32.21 -2.40 -12.85
CA SER A 64 32.55 -3.14 -14.07
C SER A 64 34.06 -3.08 -14.38
N ASP A 65 34.60 -4.14 -15.01
CA ASP A 65 35.97 -4.23 -15.52
C ASP A 65 35.98 -4.84 -16.93
N PRO A 66 36.18 -4.02 -17.97
CA PRO A 66 36.47 -2.57 -17.98
C PRO A 66 35.26 -1.74 -17.50
N PRO A 67 35.52 -0.50 -17.01
CA PRO A 67 34.45 0.40 -16.61
C PRO A 67 33.47 0.68 -17.75
N ILE A 68 32.17 0.82 -17.37
CA ILE A 68 31.11 1.19 -18.32
C ILE A 68 31.40 2.54 -18.98
N GLU A 69 31.12 2.61 -20.29
CA GLU A 69 31.14 3.82 -21.09
C GLU A 69 29.72 4.17 -21.56
N ALA A 70 29.30 5.41 -21.40
CA ALA A 70 28.03 5.90 -21.92
C ALA A 70 28.11 7.40 -22.24
N ALA A 71 27.28 7.84 -23.18
CA ALA A 71 27.08 9.27 -23.43
C ALA A 71 26.07 9.77 -22.39
N GLY A 72 26.52 10.54 -21.40
CA GLY A 72 25.68 11.07 -20.33
C GLY A 72 26.26 10.92 -18.93
N GLU A 73 25.44 11.01 -17.92
CA GLU A 73 25.89 10.91 -16.53
C GLU A 73 26.14 9.44 -16.14
N ILE A 74 27.34 9.17 -15.63
CA ILE A 74 27.72 7.88 -15.06
C ILE A 74 28.03 8.07 -13.58
N VAL A 75 27.26 7.43 -12.73
CA VAL A 75 27.50 7.32 -11.29
C VAL A 75 28.21 6.00 -11.01
N ARG A 76 29.24 6.01 -10.16
CA ARG A 76 29.96 4.78 -9.77
C ARG A 76 29.71 4.45 -8.31
N VAL A 77 29.27 3.22 -8.05
CA VAL A 77 29.13 2.71 -6.67
C VAL A 77 30.50 2.53 -6.04
N ARG A 78 30.67 3.05 -4.80
CA ARG A 78 31.97 3.05 -4.10
C ARG A 78 32.02 2.22 -2.84
N GLU A 79 30.93 2.20 -2.06
CA GLU A 79 30.90 1.65 -0.71
C GLU A 79 30.10 0.36 -0.57
N SER A 80 29.43 -0.07 -1.63
CA SER A 80 28.59 -1.27 -1.64
C SER A 80 28.68 -1.90 -3.02
N TRP A 81 27.83 -2.86 -3.30
CA TRP A 81 27.73 -3.52 -4.60
C TRP A 81 26.35 -4.15 -4.77
N GLY A 82 26.01 -4.51 -5.98
CA GLY A 82 24.76 -5.17 -6.35
C GLY A 82 23.67 -4.19 -6.75
N ARG A 83 22.66 -4.71 -7.44
CA ARG A 83 21.60 -3.94 -8.07
C ARG A 83 20.95 -2.93 -7.13
N ALA A 84 20.63 -3.32 -5.88
CA ALA A 84 20.03 -2.40 -4.90
C ALA A 84 20.92 -1.20 -4.59
N ALA A 85 22.24 -1.43 -4.44
CA ALA A 85 23.20 -0.35 -4.18
C ALA A 85 23.34 0.58 -5.39
N ALA A 86 23.35 0.02 -6.60
CA ALA A 86 23.40 0.79 -7.83
C ALA A 86 22.13 1.65 -8.01
N VAL A 87 20.95 1.07 -7.86
CA VAL A 87 19.68 1.83 -7.94
C VAL A 87 19.63 2.91 -6.86
N GLN A 88 20.08 2.62 -5.63
CA GLN A 88 20.13 3.61 -4.56
C GLN A 88 21.04 4.79 -4.90
N ALA A 89 22.23 4.53 -5.44
CA ALA A 89 23.16 5.60 -5.87
C ALA A 89 22.56 6.44 -7.02
N GLY A 90 21.88 5.81 -7.97
CA GLY A 90 21.15 6.51 -9.02
C GLY A 90 19.97 7.34 -8.49
N LEU A 91 19.23 6.83 -7.50
CA LEU A 91 18.15 7.56 -6.84
C LEU A 91 18.65 8.83 -6.12
N GLU A 92 19.84 8.75 -5.50
CA GLU A 92 20.47 9.90 -4.82
C GLU A 92 20.89 10.98 -5.81
N ALA A 93 21.31 10.60 -7.03
CA ALA A 93 21.65 11.51 -8.12
C ALA A 93 20.42 12.02 -8.90
N ALA A 94 19.31 11.28 -8.90
CA ALA A 94 18.12 11.59 -9.69
C ALA A 94 17.46 12.92 -9.27
N THR A 95 17.18 13.77 -10.26
CA THR A 95 16.54 15.08 -10.10
C THR A 95 15.10 15.13 -10.61
N GLY A 96 14.66 14.13 -11.38
CA GLY A 96 13.31 14.05 -11.93
C GLY A 96 12.22 13.94 -10.86
N GLU A 97 11.02 14.41 -11.19
CA GLU A 97 9.82 14.24 -10.36
C GLU A 97 9.41 12.77 -10.29
N VAL A 98 9.74 12.01 -11.33
CA VAL A 98 9.56 10.56 -11.43
C VAL A 98 10.92 9.90 -11.62
N VAL A 99 11.13 8.77 -10.95
CA VAL A 99 12.27 7.88 -11.21
C VAL A 99 11.76 6.64 -11.92
N LEU A 100 12.29 6.34 -13.08
CA LEU A 100 12.07 5.08 -13.79
C LEU A 100 13.33 4.22 -13.64
N VAL A 101 13.23 3.10 -12.96
CA VAL A 101 14.30 2.09 -12.92
C VAL A 101 14.16 1.21 -14.15
N LEU A 102 15.25 1.03 -14.89
CA LEU A 102 15.31 0.21 -16.09
C LEU A 102 16.60 -0.60 -16.07
N ASP A 103 16.52 -1.93 -16.13
CA ASP A 103 17.73 -2.76 -16.14
C ASP A 103 18.50 -2.60 -17.46
N ALA A 104 19.83 -2.80 -17.43
CA ALA A 104 20.73 -2.55 -18.57
C ALA A 104 20.57 -3.56 -19.72
N ASP A 105 19.72 -4.57 -19.58
CA ASP A 105 19.33 -5.55 -20.58
C ASP A 105 17.87 -5.42 -21.02
N MET A 106 17.25 -4.27 -20.71
CA MET A 106 15.88 -3.93 -21.13
C MET A 106 15.92 -3.01 -22.34
N VAL A 107 15.27 -3.41 -23.43
CA VAL A 107 15.15 -2.60 -24.66
C VAL A 107 13.71 -2.09 -24.78
N PRO A 108 13.43 -0.84 -24.34
CA PRO A 108 12.08 -0.29 -24.28
C PRO A 108 11.53 0.02 -25.67
N HIS A 109 10.20 -0.15 -25.85
CA HIS A 109 9.48 0.36 -27.01
C HIS A 109 9.51 1.89 -27.05
N PRO A 110 9.30 2.55 -28.19
CA PRO A 110 9.38 4.00 -28.30
C PRO A 110 8.47 4.77 -27.34
N GLU A 111 7.33 4.22 -26.99
CA GLU A 111 6.34 4.84 -26.11
C GLU A 111 6.50 4.45 -24.64
N HIS A 112 7.49 3.68 -24.29
CA HIS A 112 7.67 3.10 -22.96
C HIS A 112 7.69 4.15 -21.83
N VAL A 113 8.52 5.18 -21.97
CA VAL A 113 8.60 6.25 -20.98
C VAL A 113 7.29 7.03 -20.92
N GLU A 114 6.69 7.33 -22.07
CA GLU A 114 5.40 8.02 -22.15
C GLU A 114 4.29 7.22 -21.46
N ALA A 115 4.23 5.90 -21.69
CA ALA A 115 3.25 5.01 -21.07
C ALA A 115 3.38 4.99 -19.53
N HIS A 116 4.60 4.99 -18.99
CA HIS A 116 4.81 5.15 -17.56
C HIS A 116 4.33 6.51 -17.06
N LEU A 117 4.72 7.59 -17.73
CA LEU A 117 4.51 8.95 -17.22
C LEU A 117 3.07 9.44 -17.31
N ARG A 118 2.28 8.97 -18.29
CA ARG A 118 0.86 9.34 -18.41
C ARG A 118 0.04 9.03 -17.15
N TRP A 119 0.43 8.01 -16.37
CA TRP A 119 -0.20 7.67 -15.10
C TRP A 119 0.20 8.62 -13.98
N HIS A 120 1.47 8.97 -13.88
CA HIS A 120 1.97 9.86 -12.82
C HIS A 120 1.33 11.25 -12.84
N HIS A 121 0.85 11.73 -14.00
CA HIS A 121 0.09 12.97 -14.12
C HIS A 121 -1.32 12.89 -13.49
N LEU A 122 -1.85 11.70 -13.22
CA LEU A 122 -3.20 11.51 -12.69
C LEU A 122 -3.23 11.47 -11.15
N ALA A 123 -2.22 10.88 -10.51
CA ALA A 123 -2.12 10.86 -9.07
C ALA A 123 -0.66 10.69 -8.60
N PRO A 124 -0.26 11.40 -7.52
CA PRO A 124 1.15 11.47 -7.09
C PRO A 124 1.64 10.24 -6.29
N TYR A 125 0.87 9.18 -6.16
CA TYR A 125 1.20 7.98 -5.39
C TYR A 125 1.05 6.67 -6.19
N LEU A 126 1.12 6.77 -7.52
CA LEU A 126 1.11 5.59 -8.38
C LEU A 126 2.52 5.02 -8.53
N VAL A 127 2.59 3.70 -8.58
CA VAL A 127 3.78 2.93 -8.99
C VAL A 127 3.38 2.22 -10.27
N VAL A 128 4.03 2.56 -11.37
CA VAL A 128 3.69 1.99 -12.68
C VAL A 128 4.68 0.87 -13.01
N LEU A 129 4.13 -0.30 -13.31
CA LEU A 129 4.89 -1.49 -13.66
C LEU A 129 4.87 -1.68 -15.17
N GLY A 130 6.05 -1.74 -15.78
CA GLY A 130 6.17 -1.98 -17.22
C GLY A 130 5.91 -3.45 -17.56
N TRP A 131 5.62 -3.68 -18.83
CA TRP A 131 5.37 -5.01 -19.39
C TRP A 131 6.63 -5.58 -20.04
N ILE A 132 7.02 -6.79 -19.62
CA ILE A 132 8.29 -7.42 -20.03
C ILE A 132 8.01 -8.55 -21.00
N ASP A 133 8.53 -8.41 -22.21
CA ASP A 133 8.58 -9.47 -23.21
C ASP A 133 10.02 -10.05 -23.26
N PHE A 134 10.17 -11.35 -23.12
CA PHE A 134 11.48 -12.00 -23.14
C PHE A 134 11.91 -12.33 -24.57
N THR A 135 13.20 -12.12 -24.85
CA THR A 135 13.80 -12.47 -26.12
C THR A 135 15.20 -13.05 -25.97
N GLN A 136 15.56 -13.96 -26.85
CA GLN A 136 16.91 -14.49 -27.00
C GLN A 136 17.25 -14.50 -28.51
N PRO A 137 17.60 -13.36 -29.07
CA PRO A 137 17.92 -13.30 -30.50
C PRO A 137 19.20 -14.12 -30.80
N PRO A 138 19.22 -14.89 -31.88
CA PRO A 138 20.40 -15.71 -32.26
C PRO A 138 21.61 -14.82 -32.64
N SER A 139 21.36 -13.57 -33.01
CA SER A 139 22.35 -12.53 -33.21
C SER A 139 21.77 -11.24 -32.63
N PRO A 140 22.45 -10.58 -31.69
CA PRO A 140 22.00 -9.30 -31.17
C PRO A 140 21.99 -8.26 -32.29
N PRO A 141 20.94 -7.39 -32.34
CA PRO A 141 20.93 -6.27 -33.27
C PRO A 141 21.99 -5.25 -32.90
N THR A 142 22.30 -4.37 -33.84
CA THR A 142 23.16 -3.20 -33.60
C THR A 142 22.37 -2.08 -32.90
N PRO A 143 23.01 -1.18 -32.12
CA PRO A 143 22.36 0.00 -31.56
C PRO A 143 21.64 0.86 -32.61
N ALA A 144 22.15 0.95 -33.83
CA ALA A 144 21.52 1.69 -34.93
C ALA A 144 20.19 1.05 -35.39
N GLU A 145 20.12 -0.27 -35.45
CA GLU A 145 18.90 -1.00 -35.78
C GLU A 145 17.85 -0.82 -34.66
N VAL A 146 18.28 -0.86 -33.40
CA VAL A 146 17.40 -0.62 -32.24
C VAL A 146 16.83 0.80 -32.27
N ALA A 147 17.65 1.80 -32.51
CA ALA A 147 17.22 3.20 -32.64
C ALA A 147 16.25 3.43 -33.82
N ALA A 148 16.35 2.62 -34.88
CA ALA A 148 15.47 2.70 -36.05
C ALA A 148 14.07 2.08 -35.76
N GLY A 149 13.94 1.16 -34.79
CA GLY A 149 12.67 0.57 -34.38
C GLY A 149 12.83 -0.80 -33.74
N VAL A 150 12.15 -1.03 -32.61
CA VAL A 150 12.30 -2.24 -31.77
C VAL A 150 11.14 -3.25 -31.88
N ARG A 151 9.98 -2.86 -32.43
CA ARG A 151 8.75 -3.67 -32.31
C ARG A 151 8.88 -5.06 -32.94
N ASP A 152 9.43 -5.13 -34.14
CA ASP A 152 9.56 -6.36 -34.92
C ASP A 152 11.01 -6.87 -34.97
N LEU A 153 11.91 -6.26 -34.18
CA LEU A 153 13.35 -6.54 -34.23
C LEU A 153 13.71 -7.83 -33.48
N PHE A 154 12.93 -8.18 -32.46
CA PHE A 154 13.22 -9.30 -31.59
C PHE A 154 12.20 -10.42 -31.73
N PRO A 155 12.64 -11.70 -31.81
CA PRO A 155 11.74 -12.83 -31.75
C PRO A 155 11.19 -12.99 -30.32
N MET A 156 9.88 -13.17 -30.20
CA MET A 156 9.26 -13.43 -28.90
C MET A 156 9.66 -14.81 -28.37
N SER A 157 10.15 -14.86 -27.15
CA SER A 157 10.39 -16.09 -26.42
C SER A 157 9.09 -16.68 -25.86
N SER A 158 9.08 -17.99 -25.56
CA SER A 158 8.02 -18.62 -24.81
C SER A 158 8.06 -18.34 -23.30
N HIS A 159 9.15 -17.72 -22.81
CA HIS A 159 9.29 -17.40 -21.39
C HIS A 159 8.45 -16.16 -21.04
N ARG A 160 7.80 -16.23 -19.87
CA ARG A 160 6.97 -15.16 -19.32
C ARG A 160 7.09 -15.12 -17.81
N HIS A 161 6.64 -14.04 -17.21
CA HIS A 161 6.38 -13.97 -15.78
C HIS A 161 4.99 -14.56 -15.46
N ASP A 162 4.77 -15.85 -15.78
CA ASP A 162 3.46 -16.49 -15.67
C ASP A 162 2.76 -16.22 -14.34
N TRP A 163 3.50 -16.26 -13.23
CA TRP A 163 2.98 -15.98 -11.89
C TRP A 163 2.49 -14.53 -11.71
N ALA A 164 3.09 -13.56 -12.40
CA ALA A 164 2.66 -12.17 -12.33
C ALA A 164 1.47 -11.91 -13.26
N GLU A 165 1.52 -12.46 -14.48
CA GLU A 165 0.42 -12.39 -15.45
C GLU A 165 -0.84 -13.08 -14.90
N GLU A 166 -0.72 -14.22 -14.19
CA GLU A 166 -1.79 -14.90 -13.50
C GLU A 166 -2.44 -14.01 -12.44
N ILE A 167 -1.64 -13.43 -11.52
CA ILE A 167 -2.14 -12.51 -10.49
C ILE A 167 -2.85 -11.30 -11.12
N ILE A 168 -2.25 -10.68 -12.14
CA ILE A 168 -2.83 -9.54 -12.83
C ILE A 168 -4.16 -9.92 -13.49
N GLY A 169 -4.21 -11.08 -14.15
CA GLY A 169 -5.41 -11.57 -14.83
C GLY A 169 -6.53 -11.96 -13.88
N GLU A 170 -6.23 -12.66 -12.79
CA GLU A 170 -7.21 -13.08 -11.78
C GLU A 170 -7.83 -11.90 -11.02
N HIS A 171 -7.13 -10.77 -10.95
CA HIS A 171 -7.52 -9.60 -10.16
C HIS A 171 -7.88 -8.37 -11.02
N ASP A 172 -8.48 -8.57 -12.18
CA ASP A 172 -8.98 -7.48 -13.03
C ASP A 172 -7.90 -6.42 -13.35
N GLY A 173 -6.77 -6.87 -13.85
CA GLY A 173 -5.62 -5.99 -14.08
C GLY A 173 -5.01 -5.43 -12.78
N LEU A 174 -5.07 -6.18 -11.69
CA LEU A 174 -4.63 -5.84 -10.33
C LEU A 174 -5.59 -4.91 -9.56
N ARG A 175 -6.69 -4.45 -10.16
CA ARG A 175 -7.62 -3.50 -9.54
C ARG A 175 -8.37 -4.08 -8.34
N SER A 176 -8.68 -5.36 -8.37
CA SER A 176 -9.37 -6.08 -7.30
C SER A 176 -8.44 -6.88 -6.38
N ALA A 177 -7.12 -6.76 -6.56
CA ALA A 177 -6.16 -7.49 -5.75
C ALA A 177 -6.18 -7.00 -4.29
N PRO A 178 -6.15 -7.93 -3.31
CA PRO A 178 -6.05 -7.56 -1.90
C PRO A 178 -4.71 -6.87 -1.62
N SER A 179 -4.70 -5.99 -0.63
CA SER A 179 -3.53 -5.17 -0.27
C SER A 179 -2.28 -5.99 0.08
N SER A 180 -2.45 -7.23 0.55
CA SER A 180 -1.36 -8.17 0.82
C SER A 180 -0.71 -8.76 -0.44
N LEU A 181 -1.36 -8.60 -1.61
CA LEU A 181 -0.95 -9.21 -2.87
C LEU A 181 -0.43 -8.20 -3.89
N VAL A 182 -0.90 -6.93 -3.86
CA VAL A 182 -0.62 -5.94 -4.91
C VAL A 182 0.87 -5.76 -5.22
N SER A 183 1.72 -5.75 -4.21
CA SER A 183 3.17 -5.60 -4.40
C SER A 183 3.87 -6.89 -4.84
N ARG A 184 3.15 -8.01 -4.91
CA ARG A 184 3.77 -9.28 -5.30
C ARG A 184 4.22 -9.28 -6.76
N VAL A 185 3.53 -8.52 -7.61
CA VAL A 185 3.86 -8.37 -9.04
C VAL A 185 4.90 -7.28 -9.30
N HIS A 186 5.44 -6.64 -8.26
CA HIS A 186 6.49 -5.65 -8.40
C HIS A 186 7.79 -6.32 -8.82
N VAL A 187 8.18 -6.10 -10.07
CA VAL A 187 9.44 -6.54 -10.68
C VAL A 187 10.25 -5.29 -10.99
N GLY A 188 11.45 -5.23 -10.46
CA GLY A 188 12.28 -4.03 -10.52
C GLY A 188 12.89 -3.73 -11.89
N ALA A 189 12.84 -4.65 -12.88
CA ALA A 189 13.49 -4.51 -14.17
C ALA A 189 12.97 -3.33 -15.01
N THR A 190 11.69 -2.97 -14.83
CA THR A 190 11.09 -1.75 -15.37
C THR A 190 9.92 -1.33 -14.50
N ALA A 191 10.14 -0.30 -13.68
CA ALA A 191 9.12 0.27 -12.82
C ALA A 191 9.37 1.75 -12.55
N SER A 192 8.32 2.56 -12.52
CA SER A 192 8.45 3.99 -12.23
C SER A 192 7.72 4.39 -10.96
N TYR A 193 8.27 5.38 -10.29
CA TYR A 193 7.88 5.83 -8.97
C TYR A 193 7.89 7.35 -8.90
N PRO A 194 6.95 7.99 -8.19
CA PRO A 194 7.14 9.37 -7.76
C PRO A 194 8.40 9.46 -6.90
N ALA A 195 9.34 10.32 -7.26
CA ALA A 195 10.64 10.42 -6.58
C ALA A 195 10.50 10.70 -5.07
N TRP A 196 9.52 11.53 -4.68
CA TRP A 196 9.24 11.81 -3.28
C TRP A 196 8.80 10.56 -2.51
N LEU A 197 7.94 9.70 -3.11
CA LEU A 197 7.42 8.49 -2.47
C LEU A 197 8.54 7.47 -2.27
N LEU A 198 9.37 7.28 -3.29
CA LEU A 198 10.52 6.38 -3.23
C LEU A 198 11.51 6.82 -2.14
N ARG A 199 11.79 8.13 -2.03
CA ARG A 199 12.63 8.69 -0.95
C ARG A 199 11.97 8.56 0.43
N ALA A 200 10.65 8.82 0.54
CA ALA A 200 9.91 8.68 1.79
C ALA A 200 9.89 7.23 2.31
N CYS A 201 9.93 6.24 1.43
CA CYS A 201 10.11 4.83 1.80
C CYS A 201 11.56 4.48 2.21
N GLY A 202 12.50 5.40 2.10
CA GLY A 202 13.93 5.16 2.38
C GLY A 202 14.73 4.60 1.21
N GLY A 203 14.19 4.63 -0.03
CA GLY A 203 14.87 4.14 -1.22
C GLY A 203 15.04 2.62 -1.24
N MET A 204 16.10 2.14 -1.90
CA MET A 204 16.47 0.72 -1.93
C MET A 204 17.22 0.29 -0.67
N ASP A 205 16.93 -0.90 -0.16
CA ASP A 205 17.76 -1.51 0.90
C ASP A 205 19.04 -2.09 0.29
N ALA A 206 20.11 -1.29 0.25
CA ALA A 206 21.41 -1.69 -0.31
C ALA A 206 22.08 -2.87 0.41
N SER A 207 21.58 -3.29 1.58
CA SER A 207 22.02 -4.51 2.26
C SER A 207 21.53 -5.77 1.55
N LEU A 208 20.44 -5.71 0.79
CA LEU A 208 19.90 -6.81 0.01
C LEU A 208 20.67 -6.92 -1.31
N LYS A 209 21.06 -8.14 -1.66
CA LYS A 209 21.75 -8.43 -2.94
C LYS A 209 20.81 -9.07 -3.96
N LEU A 210 19.71 -9.62 -3.48
CA LEU A 210 18.58 -10.13 -4.25
C LEU A 210 17.29 -9.89 -3.43
N ALA A 211 16.12 -9.95 -4.06
CA ALA A 211 14.79 -9.68 -3.48
C ALA A 211 14.56 -8.24 -3.01
N GLU A 212 15.39 -7.31 -3.42
CA GLU A 212 15.29 -5.88 -3.13
C GLU A 212 14.02 -5.26 -3.72
N ASP A 213 13.58 -5.74 -4.89
CA ASP A 213 12.33 -5.32 -5.53
C ASP A 213 11.10 -5.80 -4.73
N THR A 214 11.10 -7.03 -4.26
CA THR A 214 10.04 -7.59 -3.41
C THR A 214 9.91 -6.82 -2.09
N GLU A 215 11.05 -6.47 -1.48
CA GLU A 215 11.11 -5.71 -0.24
C GLU A 215 10.64 -4.27 -0.45
N LEU A 216 11.13 -3.60 -1.49
CA LEU A 216 10.70 -2.25 -1.85
C LEU A 216 9.20 -2.20 -2.17
N GLY A 217 8.68 -3.14 -2.96
CA GLY A 217 7.26 -3.23 -3.27
C GLY A 217 6.39 -3.32 -2.01
N TYR A 218 6.85 -4.09 -1.00
CA TYR A 218 6.19 -4.15 0.29
C TYR A 218 6.19 -2.78 1.00
N ARG A 219 7.33 -2.09 1.10
CA ARG A 219 7.40 -0.76 1.74
C ARG A 219 6.56 0.30 1.00
N LEU A 220 6.55 0.28 -0.32
CA LEU A 220 5.69 1.14 -1.13
C LEU A 220 4.20 0.88 -0.83
N THR A 221 3.80 -0.38 -0.67
CA THR A 221 2.43 -0.72 -0.23
C THR A 221 2.12 -0.08 1.12
N GLN A 222 3.03 -0.22 2.11
CA GLN A 222 2.83 0.38 3.44
C GLN A 222 2.81 1.91 3.40
N ALA A 223 3.51 2.53 2.46
CA ALA A 223 3.48 3.98 2.23
C ALA A 223 2.21 4.46 1.49
N GLY A 224 1.31 3.56 1.14
CA GLY A 224 0.05 3.89 0.50
C GLY A 224 0.11 3.96 -1.03
N ALA A 225 1.09 3.36 -1.70
CA ALA A 225 1.17 3.31 -3.16
C ALA A 225 0.00 2.53 -3.79
N VAL A 226 -0.36 2.90 -5.01
CA VAL A 226 -1.23 2.14 -5.92
C VAL A 226 -0.38 1.60 -7.04
N PHE A 227 -0.47 0.30 -7.30
CA PHE A 227 0.29 -0.38 -8.34
C PHE A 227 -0.52 -0.50 -9.62
N VAL A 228 0.05 -0.02 -10.71
CA VAL A 228 -0.58 0.02 -12.04
C VAL A 228 0.28 -0.77 -13.02
N PRO A 229 -0.05 -2.02 -13.36
CA PRO A 229 0.58 -2.69 -14.48
C PRO A 229 0.06 -2.11 -15.79
N ASP A 230 0.95 -1.53 -16.60
CA ASP A 230 0.57 -0.97 -17.91
C ASP A 230 1.14 -1.82 -19.04
N PRO A 231 0.32 -2.56 -19.82
CA PRO A 231 0.78 -3.37 -20.93
C PRO A 231 1.29 -2.56 -22.12
N GLU A 232 1.06 -1.24 -22.15
CA GLU A 232 1.63 -0.35 -23.18
C GLU A 232 3.02 0.16 -22.80
N ALA A 233 3.41 0.12 -21.50
CA ALA A 233 4.77 0.39 -21.03
C ALA A 233 5.68 -0.82 -21.32
N ARG A 234 5.82 -1.19 -22.56
CA ARG A 234 6.42 -2.45 -23.04
C ARG A 234 7.91 -2.34 -23.29
N ALA A 235 8.64 -3.37 -22.89
CA ALA A 235 10.07 -3.50 -23.16
C ALA A 235 10.48 -4.96 -23.39
N TRP A 236 11.50 -5.17 -24.23
CA TRP A 236 12.16 -6.47 -24.41
C TRP A 236 13.23 -6.68 -23.34
N HIS A 237 13.24 -7.84 -22.70
CA HIS A 237 14.33 -8.27 -21.82
C HIS A 237 15.23 -9.25 -22.58
N LEU A 238 16.51 -8.91 -22.68
CA LEU A 238 17.51 -9.69 -23.41
C LEU A 238 18.01 -10.87 -22.55
N GLY A 239 17.62 -12.07 -22.94
CA GLY A 239 17.94 -13.29 -22.20
C GLY A 239 16.99 -13.59 -21.03
N LEU A 240 17.38 -14.56 -20.20
CA LEU A 240 16.59 -14.96 -19.02
C LEU A 240 17.15 -14.29 -17.77
N PRO A 241 16.29 -13.70 -16.93
CA PRO A 241 16.72 -13.12 -15.65
C PRO A 241 17.28 -14.22 -14.73
N THR A 242 18.13 -13.82 -13.81
CA THR A 242 18.74 -14.71 -12.80
C THR A 242 17.69 -15.49 -12.04
N ALA A 243 16.56 -14.88 -11.74
CA ALA A 243 15.43 -15.51 -11.05
C ALA A 243 14.83 -16.73 -11.79
N MET A 244 14.91 -16.76 -13.13
CA MET A 244 14.42 -17.88 -13.93
C MET A 244 15.47 -18.94 -14.18
N ARG A 245 16.77 -18.59 -14.09
CA ARG A 245 17.88 -19.54 -14.35
C ARG A 245 18.11 -20.51 -13.19
N SER A 246 17.92 -20.07 -11.95
CA SER A 246 18.30 -20.81 -10.73
C SER A 246 17.27 -20.62 -9.61
N VAL A 247 16.02 -21.02 -9.86
CA VAL A 247 14.88 -20.80 -8.93
C VAL A 247 15.11 -21.36 -7.53
N ALA A 248 15.69 -22.56 -7.42
CA ALA A 248 15.90 -23.22 -6.12
C ALA A 248 16.97 -22.51 -5.28
N GLU A 249 18.09 -22.16 -5.89
CA GLU A 249 19.18 -21.42 -5.25
C GLU A 249 18.74 -20.03 -4.87
N LEU A 250 17.98 -19.36 -5.75
CA LEU A 250 17.41 -18.05 -5.48
C LEU A 250 16.49 -18.08 -4.25
N LYS A 251 15.56 -19.02 -4.19
CA LYS A 251 14.67 -19.19 -3.02
C LYS A 251 15.47 -19.45 -1.76
N ARG A 252 16.44 -20.37 -1.81
CA ARG A 252 17.29 -20.66 -0.67
C ARG A 252 18.03 -19.44 -0.13
N TYR A 253 18.46 -18.54 -1.02
CA TYR A 253 19.11 -17.30 -0.65
C TYR A 253 18.09 -16.27 -0.12
N ASN A 254 17.01 -16.04 -0.84
CA ASN A 254 16.07 -14.94 -0.57
C ASN A 254 15.15 -15.17 0.63
N ASP A 255 14.69 -16.41 0.85
CA ASP A 255 13.66 -16.70 1.85
C ASP A 255 13.96 -16.18 3.26
N PRO A 256 15.20 -16.28 3.81
CA PRO A 256 15.50 -15.69 5.11
C PRO A 256 15.39 -14.18 5.17
N PHE A 257 15.83 -13.47 4.11
CA PHE A 257 15.77 -12.01 4.04
C PHE A 257 14.34 -11.51 3.83
N VAL A 258 13.60 -12.17 2.95
CA VAL A 258 12.18 -11.88 2.68
C VAL A 258 11.33 -12.18 3.91
N ALA A 259 11.57 -13.32 4.58
CA ALA A 259 10.88 -13.66 5.82
C ALA A 259 11.04 -12.56 6.88
N ASP A 260 12.24 -11.98 6.99
CA ASP A 260 12.55 -10.98 8.02
C ASP A 260 11.92 -9.60 7.74
N ARG A 261 11.73 -9.24 6.46
CA ARG A 261 11.33 -7.90 6.02
C ARG A 261 9.91 -7.79 5.48
N VAL A 262 9.36 -8.90 4.94
CA VAL A 262 8.07 -8.89 4.22
C VAL A 262 7.04 -9.76 4.94
N PRO A 263 6.31 -9.22 5.93
CA PRO A 263 5.37 -9.97 6.77
C PRO A 263 4.26 -10.68 6.01
N TYR A 264 3.86 -10.20 4.85
CA TYR A 264 2.85 -10.85 3.99
C TYR A 264 3.26 -12.23 3.46
N ARG A 265 4.55 -12.60 3.54
CA ARG A 265 5.05 -13.95 3.23
C ARG A 265 4.90 -14.89 4.43
N ARG A 266 3.66 -15.02 4.95
CA ARG A 266 3.35 -15.79 6.17
C ARG A 266 3.90 -17.22 6.18
N TYR A 267 3.90 -17.89 5.04
CA TYR A 267 4.41 -19.24 4.91
C TYR A 267 5.92 -19.38 5.21
N LEU A 268 6.67 -18.27 5.17
CA LEU A 268 8.08 -18.23 5.57
C LEU A 268 8.27 -17.98 7.07
N ARG A 269 7.20 -17.69 7.82
CA ARG A 269 7.20 -17.26 9.23
C ARG A 269 6.54 -18.28 10.16
N ALA A 270 6.69 -19.57 9.87
CA ALA A 270 6.07 -20.63 10.66
C ALA A 270 6.65 -20.84 12.08
N ASP A 271 7.86 -20.31 12.36
CA ASP A 271 8.54 -20.46 13.65
C ASP A 271 7.94 -19.56 14.72
N GLN A 272 7.28 -20.15 15.70
CA GLN A 272 6.54 -19.42 16.75
C GLN A 272 7.43 -18.67 17.77
N GLY A 273 8.70 -18.93 17.86
CA GLY A 273 9.60 -18.28 18.83
C GLY A 273 10.48 -17.18 18.25
N ARG A 274 10.44 -17.00 16.93
CA ARG A 274 11.36 -16.08 16.25
C ARG A 274 10.84 -14.65 16.22
N GLN A 275 11.73 -13.70 16.46
CA GLN A 275 11.45 -12.29 16.24
C GLN A 275 11.91 -11.88 14.85
N TRP A 276 11.09 -11.11 14.15
CA TRP A 276 11.36 -10.61 12.81
C TRP A 276 11.73 -9.13 12.84
N LEU A 277 12.52 -8.67 11.90
CA LEU A 277 12.86 -7.26 11.77
C LEU A 277 11.60 -6.39 11.64
N VAL A 278 10.68 -6.81 10.78
CA VAL A 278 9.37 -6.18 10.62
C VAL A 278 8.32 -7.15 11.17
N PRO A 279 7.60 -6.81 12.26
CA PRO A 279 6.54 -7.66 12.81
C PRO A 279 5.31 -7.66 11.88
N TYR A 280 4.44 -8.64 12.05
CA TYR A 280 3.14 -8.63 11.36
C TYR A 280 2.15 -7.67 12.00
N VAL A 281 2.14 -7.63 13.32
CA VAL A 281 1.35 -6.66 14.10
C VAL A 281 2.26 -5.88 15.04
N ASP A 282 2.21 -4.55 14.97
CA ASP A 282 2.82 -3.65 15.96
C ASP A 282 1.70 -3.16 16.90
N ALA A 283 1.63 -3.75 18.10
CA ALA A 283 0.65 -3.38 19.10
C ALA A 283 1.17 -2.21 19.93
N VAL A 284 0.31 -1.21 20.17
CA VAL A 284 0.65 0.00 20.93
C VAL A 284 -0.20 0.04 22.19
N VAL A 285 0.45 0.18 23.33
CA VAL A 285 -0.18 0.35 24.66
C VAL A 285 0.37 1.62 25.30
N GLU A 286 -0.49 2.53 25.73
CA GLU A 286 -0.06 3.75 26.42
C GLU A 286 0.33 3.41 27.87
N ALA A 287 1.44 3.99 28.34
CA ALA A 287 1.87 3.86 29.73
C ALA A 287 0.79 4.42 30.69
N GLY A 288 0.54 3.66 31.76
CA GLY A 288 -0.47 3.97 32.76
C GLY A 288 -0.15 3.25 34.06
N SER A 289 -1.15 2.71 34.78
CA SER A 289 -0.88 1.88 35.94
C SER A 289 -0.12 0.62 35.51
N TYR A 290 0.92 0.30 36.25
CA TYR A 290 1.79 -0.87 35.99
C TYR A 290 0.98 -2.13 35.73
N GLU A 291 -0.01 -2.39 36.59
CA GLU A 291 -0.79 -3.61 36.52
C GLU A 291 -1.71 -3.66 35.28
N ASP A 292 -2.29 -2.52 34.88
CA ASP A 292 -3.17 -2.48 33.72
C ASP A 292 -2.38 -2.63 32.41
N VAL A 293 -1.25 -1.92 32.30
CA VAL A 293 -0.36 -2.03 31.12
C VAL A 293 0.23 -3.44 31.02
N ARG A 294 0.72 -3.99 32.14
CA ARG A 294 1.24 -5.35 32.19
C ARG A 294 0.22 -6.37 31.73
N ALA A 295 -1.02 -6.28 32.22
CA ALA A 295 -2.07 -7.22 31.83
C ALA A 295 -2.36 -7.18 30.33
N SER A 296 -2.41 -5.98 29.73
CA SER A 296 -2.61 -5.82 28.28
C SER A 296 -1.43 -6.40 27.48
N VAL A 297 -0.19 -6.06 27.87
CA VAL A 297 1.03 -6.54 27.20
C VAL A 297 1.17 -8.06 27.31
N ASP A 298 0.97 -8.62 28.52
CA ASP A 298 1.02 -10.08 28.73
C ASP A 298 -0.03 -10.80 27.89
N GLY A 299 -1.25 -10.25 27.77
CA GLY A 299 -2.32 -10.79 26.90
C GLY A 299 -1.96 -10.75 25.41
N LEU A 300 -1.41 -9.64 24.94
CA LEU A 300 -0.96 -9.48 23.56
C LEU A 300 0.15 -10.46 23.19
N LEU A 301 1.11 -10.69 24.10
CA LEU A 301 2.25 -11.56 23.87
C LEU A 301 1.96 -13.06 24.07
N ALA A 302 0.84 -13.39 24.74
CA ALA A 302 0.39 -14.77 24.95
C ALA A 302 -0.56 -15.28 23.85
N GLY A 303 -0.85 -14.47 22.84
CA GLY A 303 -1.77 -14.82 21.76
C GLY A 303 -1.28 -15.91 20.83
N SER A 304 -2.21 -16.49 20.04
CA SER A 304 -1.95 -17.50 19.01
C SER A 304 -1.13 -16.94 17.84
N LEU A 305 -1.24 -15.64 17.55
CA LEU A 305 -0.41 -14.94 16.57
C LEU A 305 0.96 -14.60 17.18
N PRO A 306 2.02 -15.33 16.86
CA PRO A 306 3.33 -15.14 17.52
C PRO A 306 4.09 -13.92 17.03
N ASP A 307 3.71 -13.37 15.88
CA ASP A 307 4.40 -12.30 15.16
C ASP A 307 3.82 -10.93 15.56
N VAL A 308 3.80 -10.69 16.87
CA VAL A 308 3.34 -9.45 17.50
C VAL A 308 4.51 -8.82 18.25
N ARG A 309 4.77 -7.54 17.99
CA ARG A 309 5.64 -6.68 18.80
C ARG A 309 4.79 -5.68 19.55
N VAL A 310 5.11 -5.41 20.79
CA VAL A 310 4.39 -4.42 21.61
C VAL A 310 5.27 -3.20 21.81
N THR A 311 4.73 -2.02 21.52
CA THR A 311 5.34 -0.74 21.85
C THR A 311 4.57 -0.11 23.01
N ILE A 312 5.22 0.10 24.14
CA ILE A 312 4.65 0.85 25.27
C ILE A 312 5.08 2.29 25.12
N THR A 313 4.12 3.18 24.82
CA THR A 313 4.38 4.62 24.69
C THR A 313 4.31 5.32 26.03
N GLY A 314 5.22 6.27 26.27
CA GLY A 314 5.24 7.02 27.53
C GLY A 314 6.43 7.96 27.61
N PRO A 315 6.49 8.82 28.63
CA PRO A 315 7.55 9.80 28.83
C PRO A 315 8.81 9.15 29.45
N TRP A 316 9.44 8.23 28.72
CA TRP A 316 10.59 7.44 29.20
C TRP A 316 11.80 8.30 29.55
N GLU A 317 11.96 9.45 28.92
CA GLU A 317 12.99 10.47 29.17
C GLU A 317 12.90 11.10 30.58
N TRP A 318 11.75 10.98 31.26
CA TRP A 318 11.58 11.47 32.63
C TRP A 318 12.23 10.53 33.66
N LEU A 319 12.59 9.32 33.26
CA LEU A 319 13.28 8.37 34.17
C LEU A 319 14.72 8.75 34.35
N THR A 320 15.04 9.33 35.52
CA THR A 320 16.38 9.71 35.91
C THR A 320 16.86 8.87 37.10
N ASP A 321 18.19 8.79 37.31
CA ASP A 321 18.80 8.09 38.43
C ASP A 321 19.01 8.99 39.68
N SER A 322 18.32 10.15 39.70
CA SER A 322 18.40 11.05 40.85
C SER A 322 17.88 10.37 42.13
N ARG A 323 18.50 10.72 43.29
CA ARG A 323 18.13 10.19 44.60
C ARG A 323 16.68 10.52 44.96
N ARG A 324 15.91 9.52 45.35
CA ARG A 324 14.47 9.63 45.68
C ARG A 324 14.01 8.55 46.67
N SER A 325 12.85 8.73 47.24
CA SER A 325 12.16 7.65 47.98
C SER A 325 11.50 6.71 46.97
N PRO A 326 11.90 5.44 46.83
CA PRO A 326 11.36 4.54 45.81
C PRO A 326 9.82 4.35 45.89
N LEU A 327 9.28 4.24 47.12
CA LEU A 327 7.84 3.99 47.33
C LEU A 327 6.98 5.26 47.25
N ALA A 328 7.59 6.44 47.23
CA ALA A 328 6.91 7.72 47.09
C ALA A 328 7.24 8.40 45.76
N ASP A 329 7.88 7.68 44.82
CA ASP A 329 8.18 8.18 43.48
C ASP A 329 6.88 8.42 42.71
N PRO A 330 6.62 9.63 42.19
CA PRO A 330 5.46 9.89 41.36
C PRO A 330 5.50 9.12 40.01
N LEU A 331 6.71 8.70 39.57
CA LEU A 331 6.93 7.90 38.37
C LEU A 331 7.06 6.40 38.67
N LEU A 332 6.54 5.92 39.81
CA LEU A 332 6.70 4.52 40.21
C LEU A 332 6.19 3.54 39.15
N ASP A 333 4.99 3.76 38.63
CA ASP A 333 4.40 2.89 37.60
C ASP A 333 5.28 2.83 36.35
N LEU A 334 5.79 3.98 35.90
CA LEU A 334 6.68 4.05 34.73
C LEU A 334 8.00 3.29 34.96
N ARG A 335 8.58 3.38 36.20
CA ARG A 335 9.77 2.61 36.57
C ARG A 335 9.52 1.12 36.63
N LEU A 336 8.37 0.71 37.15
CA LEU A 336 8.00 -0.71 37.19
C LEU A 336 7.80 -1.27 35.78
N LEU A 337 7.17 -0.53 34.88
CA LEU A 337 7.04 -0.91 33.47
C LEU A 337 8.40 -1.01 32.79
N HIS A 338 9.27 -0.01 33.01
CA HIS A 338 10.64 -0.04 32.48
C HIS A 338 11.41 -1.28 32.97
N ALA A 339 11.40 -1.53 34.29
CA ALA A 339 12.09 -2.68 34.87
C ALA A 339 11.53 -4.03 34.38
N GLN A 340 10.22 -4.12 34.15
CA GLN A 340 9.54 -5.34 33.71
C GLN A 340 9.88 -5.68 32.26
N PHE A 341 9.92 -4.68 31.38
CA PHE A 341 9.89 -4.92 29.93
C PHE A 341 11.19 -4.57 29.19
N THR A 342 12.15 -3.89 29.80
CA THR A 342 13.41 -3.50 29.14
C THR A 342 14.17 -4.67 28.50
N HIS A 343 14.03 -5.88 29.04
CA HIS A 343 14.78 -7.05 28.58
C HIS A 343 13.93 -8.02 27.73
N ASP A 344 12.65 -7.75 27.50
CA ASP A 344 11.84 -8.56 26.57
C ASP A 344 12.04 -8.03 25.13
N PRO A 345 12.65 -8.81 24.23
CA PRO A 345 12.91 -8.37 22.85
C PRO A 345 11.64 -8.12 22.03
N ARG A 346 10.49 -8.59 22.51
CA ARG A 346 9.18 -8.37 21.86
C ARG A 346 8.53 -7.05 22.32
N VAL A 347 9.11 -6.36 23.32
CA VAL A 347 8.59 -5.11 23.86
C VAL A 347 9.56 -3.97 23.60
N ARG A 348 9.03 -2.88 23.09
CA ARG A 348 9.75 -1.63 22.89
C ARG A 348 9.20 -0.55 23.83
N LEU A 349 10.11 0.15 24.52
CA LEU A 349 9.78 1.29 25.39
C LEU A 349 10.19 2.57 24.65
N ALA A 350 9.30 3.11 23.84
CA ALA A 350 9.56 4.26 22.98
C ALA A 350 8.26 4.83 22.41
N ASP A 351 8.37 5.90 21.65
CA ASP A 351 7.31 6.30 20.74
C ASP A 351 7.11 5.24 19.65
N PRO A 352 5.89 5.07 19.12
CA PRO A 352 5.65 4.11 18.07
C PRO A 352 6.47 4.49 16.84
N PRO A 353 7.18 3.51 16.24
CA PRO A 353 7.94 3.77 15.02
C PRO A 353 6.98 4.12 13.87
N PRO A 354 7.49 4.80 12.81
CA PRO A 354 6.76 4.91 11.56
C PRO A 354 6.25 3.53 11.12
N GLY A 355 5.02 3.46 10.65
CA GLY A 355 4.35 2.21 10.32
C GLY A 355 5.05 1.47 9.17
N VAL A 356 5.78 0.42 9.49
CA VAL A 356 6.32 -0.55 8.51
C VAL A 356 5.66 -1.92 8.66
N ALA A 357 5.10 -2.25 9.83
CA ALA A 357 4.27 -3.42 10.04
C ALA A 357 2.97 -3.30 9.21
N PRO A 358 2.42 -4.39 8.65
CA PRO A 358 1.15 -4.34 7.93
C PRO A 358 0.00 -3.81 8.78
N PHE A 359 0.01 -4.18 10.06
CA PHE A 359 -1.05 -3.84 11.00
C PHE A 359 -0.51 -3.18 12.26
N ARG A 360 -1.26 -2.19 12.74
CA ARG A 360 -1.07 -1.56 14.05
C ARG A 360 -2.29 -1.81 14.91
N LEU A 361 -2.10 -2.34 16.12
CA LEU A 361 -3.17 -2.53 17.10
C LEU A 361 -2.99 -1.56 18.26
N ILE A 362 -3.86 -0.58 18.40
CA ILE A 362 -3.91 0.31 19.56
C ILE A 362 -4.80 -0.36 20.61
N CYS A 363 -4.23 -0.75 21.74
CA CYS A 363 -4.93 -1.44 22.82
C CYS A 363 -4.95 -0.59 24.10
N PRO A 364 -6.12 -0.22 24.64
CA PRO A 364 -6.20 0.54 25.87
C PRO A 364 -5.69 -0.27 27.08
N PRO A 365 -4.95 0.37 28.03
CA PRO A 365 -4.47 -0.30 29.23
C PRO A 365 -5.57 -0.95 30.05
N GLY A 366 -5.31 -2.14 30.58
CA GLY A 366 -6.25 -2.93 31.39
C GLY A 366 -7.24 -3.77 30.59
N TRP A 367 -7.17 -3.73 29.26
CA TRP A 367 -7.91 -4.64 28.38
C TRP A 367 -6.98 -5.74 27.88
N MET A 368 -7.39 -6.98 28.11
CA MET A 368 -6.62 -8.18 27.78
C MET A 368 -7.28 -8.85 26.58
N PRO A 369 -6.63 -8.95 25.44
CA PRO A 369 -7.09 -9.81 24.36
C PRO A 369 -7.02 -11.28 24.80
N GLY A 370 -7.99 -12.08 24.40
CA GLY A 370 -7.95 -13.54 24.53
C GLY A 370 -6.88 -14.16 23.62
N HIS A 371 -6.69 -15.46 23.73
CA HIS A 371 -5.63 -16.17 23.03
C HIS A 371 -5.66 -15.98 21.50
N ASP A 372 -6.83 -16.03 20.87
CA ASP A 372 -7.02 -15.92 19.42
C ASP A 372 -7.49 -14.52 18.96
N SER A 373 -7.61 -13.57 19.87
CA SER A 373 -8.22 -12.26 19.59
C SER A 373 -7.51 -11.51 18.46
N VAL A 374 -6.19 -11.37 18.55
CA VAL A 374 -5.41 -10.59 17.59
C VAL A 374 -5.41 -11.27 16.22
N GLU A 375 -5.28 -12.59 16.19
CA GLU A 375 -5.33 -13.39 14.97
C GLU A 375 -6.66 -13.21 14.24
N ARG A 376 -7.78 -13.39 14.93
CA ARG A 376 -9.15 -13.22 14.38
C ARG A 376 -9.45 -11.79 13.93
N LEU A 377 -8.93 -10.77 14.62
CA LEU A 377 -9.06 -9.39 14.18
C LEU A 377 -8.30 -9.15 12.87
N VAL A 378 -7.09 -9.69 12.77
CA VAL A 378 -6.29 -9.57 11.54
C VAL A 378 -6.96 -10.32 10.39
N GLU A 379 -7.41 -11.55 10.61
CA GLU A 379 -8.15 -12.34 9.62
C GLU A 379 -9.38 -11.57 9.10
N ARG A 380 -10.15 -10.98 10.02
CA ARG A 380 -11.32 -10.17 9.64
C ARG A 380 -10.96 -8.98 8.77
N LEU A 381 -9.87 -8.28 9.11
CA LEU A 381 -9.42 -7.12 8.35
C LEU A 381 -8.82 -7.53 6.97
N GLU A 382 -8.22 -8.72 6.88
CA GLU A 382 -7.75 -9.28 5.61
C GLU A 382 -8.89 -9.76 4.72
N GLU A 383 -9.88 -10.48 5.26
CA GLU A 383 -11.06 -10.94 4.52
C GLU A 383 -11.82 -9.79 3.84
N THR A 384 -11.95 -8.67 4.53
CA THR A 384 -12.66 -7.49 4.00
C THR A 384 -11.76 -6.58 3.18
N ASP A 385 -10.44 -6.81 3.21
CA ASP A 385 -9.41 -5.86 2.77
C ASP A 385 -9.70 -4.43 3.28
N GLY A 386 -10.15 -4.36 4.54
CA GLY A 386 -10.55 -3.12 5.21
C GLY A 386 -9.34 -2.31 5.66
N GLY A 387 -9.58 -1.01 5.98
CA GLY A 387 -8.56 -0.12 6.51
C GLY A 387 -8.45 -0.15 8.02
N VAL A 388 -9.59 -0.25 8.71
CA VAL A 388 -9.64 -0.16 10.18
C VAL A 388 -10.77 -1.03 10.74
N LEU A 389 -10.46 -1.76 11.82
CA LEU A 389 -11.44 -2.33 12.73
C LEU A 389 -11.46 -1.53 14.04
N CYS A 390 -12.59 -0.91 14.37
CA CYS A 390 -12.84 -0.30 15.66
C CYS A 390 -13.51 -1.34 16.56
N VAL A 391 -12.81 -1.79 17.60
CA VAL A 391 -13.27 -2.83 18.52
C VAL A 391 -13.90 -2.15 19.73
N ALA A 392 -15.22 -2.21 19.86
CA ALA A 392 -15.94 -1.67 21.02
C ALA A 392 -15.69 -2.57 22.24
N LEU A 393 -15.08 -2.02 23.29
CA LEU A 393 -14.68 -2.76 24.48
C LEU A 393 -15.63 -2.54 25.66
N ALA A 394 -16.07 -1.32 25.88
CA ALA A 394 -17.05 -0.96 26.90
C ALA A 394 -17.73 0.36 26.60
N GLU A 395 -18.97 0.49 27.04
CA GLU A 395 -19.66 1.77 27.12
C GLU A 395 -19.38 2.44 28.47
N THR A 396 -19.09 3.73 28.43
CA THR A 396 -18.90 4.57 29.62
C THR A 396 -19.75 5.84 29.49
N PRO A 397 -20.01 6.57 30.56
CA PRO A 397 -20.73 7.85 30.46
C PRO A 397 -20.06 8.86 29.53
N ASP A 398 -18.79 8.69 29.30
CA ASP A 398 -17.96 9.58 28.49
C ASP A 398 -17.78 9.06 27.05
N GLY A 399 -18.36 7.91 26.65
CA GLY A 399 -18.30 7.32 25.31
C GLY A 399 -17.88 5.84 25.31
N VAL A 400 -17.51 5.33 24.13
CA VAL A 400 -17.09 3.94 23.95
C VAL A 400 -15.57 3.82 24.07
N VAL A 401 -15.10 2.97 24.98
CA VAL A 401 -13.68 2.56 25.03
C VAL A 401 -13.44 1.60 23.89
N THR A 402 -12.42 1.87 23.06
CA THR A 402 -12.13 1.09 21.86
C THR A 402 -10.68 0.62 21.83
N ALA A 403 -10.45 -0.60 21.37
CA ALA A 403 -9.21 -0.96 20.70
C ALA A 403 -9.36 -0.70 19.18
N ARG A 404 -8.24 -0.53 18.48
CA ARG A 404 -8.28 -0.17 17.06
C ARG A 404 -7.18 -0.94 16.31
N LEU A 405 -7.59 -1.81 15.39
CA LEU A 405 -6.68 -2.46 14.46
C LEU A 405 -6.69 -1.68 13.15
N GLU A 406 -5.53 -1.21 12.74
CA GLU A 406 -5.32 -0.34 11.59
C GLU A 406 -4.41 -1.03 10.56
N ARG A 407 -4.79 -0.96 9.28
CA ARG A 407 -3.90 -1.32 8.18
C ARG A 407 -3.00 -0.13 7.87
N THR A 408 -1.68 -0.31 7.94
CA THR A 408 -0.69 0.76 7.72
C THR A 408 -0.84 1.39 6.33
N ALA A 409 -1.01 0.58 5.29
CA ALA A 409 -1.22 1.06 3.92
C ALA A 409 -2.46 1.98 3.80
N ALA A 410 -3.53 1.68 4.55
CA ALA A 410 -4.74 2.49 4.54
C ALA A 410 -4.54 3.86 5.21
N LEU A 411 -3.87 3.87 6.38
CA LEU A 411 -3.53 5.11 7.08
C LEU A 411 -2.63 6.00 6.21
N SER A 412 -1.59 5.41 5.62
CA SER A 412 -0.68 6.13 4.74
C SER A 412 -1.41 6.70 3.53
N ARG A 413 -2.28 5.90 2.88
CA ARG A 413 -3.09 6.39 1.77
C ARG A 413 -4.03 7.53 2.18
N ALA A 414 -4.73 7.39 3.29
CA ALA A 414 -5.62 8.44 3.78
C ALA A 414 -4.85 9.73 4.09
N ALA A 415 -3.65 9.63 4.68
CA ALA A 415 -2.79 10.79 4.93
C ALA A 415 -2.33 11.49 3.65
N LEU A 416 -2.12 10.76 2.55
CA LEU A 416 -1.74 11.34 1.25
C LEU A 416 -2.89 12.08 0.57
N VAL A 417 -4.14 11.72 0.85
CA VAL A 417 -5.30 12.23 0.10
C VAL A 417 -6.27 13.06 0.94
N ILE A 418 -6.02 13.20 2.24
CA ILE A 418 -6.80 14.03 3.16
C ILE A 418 -6.64 15.51 2.80
N ARG A 419 -7.73 16.24 2.85
CA ARG A 419 -7.76 17.69 2.59
C ARG A 419 -7.95 18.47 3.89
N PRO A 420 -7.55 19.74 3.95
CA PRO A 420 -7.80 20.57 5.11
C PRO A 420 -9.28 20.57 5.53
N GLY A 421 -9.55 20.31 6.81
CA GLY A 421 -10.89 20.26 7.37
C GLY A 421 -11.63 18.92 7.27
N GLU A 422 -11.06 17.93 6.61
CA GLU A 422 -11.62 16.57 6.59
C GLU A 422 -11.21 15.77 7.83
N VAL A 423 -12.04 14.81 8.21
CA VAL A 423 -11.75 13.87 9.29
C VAL A 423 -11.05 12.65 8.72
N LEU A 424 -9.96 12.22 9.35
CA LEU A 424 -9.15 11.10 8.87
C LEU A 424 -9.97 9.81 8.71
N ASP A 425 -10.85 9.51 9.66
CA ASP A 425 -11.67 8.29 9.64
C ASP A 425 -12.68 8.29 8.48
N ASP A 426 -13.22 9.47 8.10
CA ASP A 426 -14.09 9.58 6.92
C ASP A 426 -13.31 9.28 5.63
N VAL A 427 -12.07 9.77 5.55
CA VAL A 427 -11.18 9.49 4.40
C VAL A 427 -10.76 8.02 4.37
N LEU A 428 -10.47 7.43 5.53
CA LEU A 428 -10.18 6.00 5.65
C LEU A 428 -11.35 5.14 5.18
N ASP A 429 -12.59 5.50 5.55
CA ASP A 429 -13.79 4.78 5.09
C ASP A 429 -13.95 4.87 3.56
N GLU A 430 -13.64 6.01 2.97
CA GLU A 430 -13.68 6.18 1.50
C GLU A 430 -12.62 5.33 0.78
N VAL A 431 -11.37 5.33 1.26
CA VAL A 431 -10.26 4.69 0.54
C VAL A 431 -10.10 3.20 0.83
N PHE A 432 -10.50 2.72 2.03
CA PHE A 432 -10.38 1.29 2.38
C PHE A 432 -11.62 0.73 3.07
N GLY A 433 -12.26 1.49 3.94
CA GLY A 433 -13.38 1.08 4.78
C GLY A 433 -13.02 1.05 6.26
N VAL A 434 -13.98 1.42 7.10
CA VAL A 434 -13.92 1.37 8.56
C VAL A 434 -15.07 0.49 9.05
N GLU A 435 -14.76 -0.53 9.84
CA GLU A 435 -15.73 -1.46 10.41
C GLU A 435 -15.71 -1.39 11.94
N TRP A 436 -16.89 -1.55 12.58
CA TRP A 436 -17.03 -1.65 14.02
C TRP A 436 -17.42 -3.07 14.39
N VAL A 437 -16.76 -3.60 15.43
CA VAL A 437 -17.00 -4.93 15.96
C VAL A 437 -17.10 -4.89 17.49
N ASP A 438 -17.79 -5.89 18.09
CA ASP A 438 -17.85 -6.04 19.53
C ASP A 438 -16.60 -6.75 20.06
N GLY A 439 -15.94 -6.17 21.05
CA GLY A 439 -14.75 -6.74 21.66
C GLY A 439 -15.01 -8.06 22.40
N ALA A 440 -16.21 -8.27 22.91
CA ALA A 440 -16.58 -9.53 23.54
C ALA A 440 -16.58 -10.70 22.54
N ASP A 441 -17.03 -10.46 21.30
CA ASP A 441 -17.01 -11.46 20.23
C ASP A 441 -15.58 -11.87 19.85
N PHE A 442 -14.62 -10.97 20.09
CA PHE A 442 -13.19 -11.21 19.88
C PHE A 442 -12.43 -11.57 21.17
N GLY A 443 -13.13 -11.86 22.26
CA GLY A 443 -12.53 -12.38 23.48
C GLY A 443 -11.76 -11.36 24.32
N PHE A 444 -11.99 -10.05 24.12
CA PHE A 444 -11.40 -9.03 24.99
C PHE A 444 -12.06 -9.04 26.36
N THR A 445 -11.25 -9.01 27.40
CA THR A 445 -11.70 -8.96 28.79
C THR A 445 -11.00 -7.84 29.53
N ARG A 446 -11.72 -7.23 30.48
CA ARG A 446 -11.09 -6.24 31.35
C ARG A 446 -10.46 -6.91 32.55
N ARG A 447 -9.24 -6.48 32.89
CA ARG A 447 -8.57 -6.93 34.10
C ARG A 447 -9.43 -6.66 35.34
N PRO A 448 -9.69 -7.66 36.21
CA PRO A 448 -10.40 -7.44 37.47
C PRO A 448 -9.60 -6.48 38.35
N ARG A 449 -10.25 -5.44 38.87
CA ARG A 449 -9.62 -4.57 39.88
C ARG A 449 -9.60 -5.30 41.22
N LEU A 450 -8.44 -5.85 41.58
CA LEU A 450 -8.28 -6.63 42.80
C LEU A 450 -8.32 -5.78 44.10
N TYR A 451 -8.05 -4.47 44.00
CA TYR A 451 -8.12 -3.51 45.11
C TYR A 451 -8.58 -2.13 44.62
N PRO A 452 -9.48 -1.46 45.35
CA PRO A 452 -9.76 -0.05 45.09
C PRO A 452 -8.46 0.75 45.36
N PRO A 453 -8.10 1.72 44.53
CA PRO A 453 -6.92 2.54 44.76
C PRO A 453 -7.08 3.25 46.13
N ARG A 454 -6.09 3.15 47.02
CA ARG A 454 -6.05 3.96 48.25
C ARG A 454 -6.04 5.43 47.81
N ARG A 455 -7.14 6.15 48.07
CA ARG A 455 -7.23 7.58 47.80
C ARG A 455 -6.16 8.30 48.63
N ARG A 456 -5.06 8.71 47.99
CA ARG A 456 -4.22 9.77 48.55
C ARG A 456 -4.95 11.11 48.36
N PRO A 457 -4.81 12.06 49.28
CA PRO A 457 -5.27 13.42 49.04
C PRO A 457 -4.49 13.98 47.84
N VAL A 458 -5.21 14.20 46.76
CA VAL A 458 -4.61 14.75 45.52
C VAL A 458 -4.39 16.23 45.74
N PRO A 459 -3.18 16.77 45.53
CA PRO A 459 -2.92 18.19 45.61
C PRO A 459 -3.85 19.00 44.70
N GLU A 460 -4.20 20.22 45.12
CA GLU A 460 -5.24 21.03 44.45
C GLU A 460 -4.90 21.33 42.96
N HIS A 461 -3.64 21.49 42.62
CA HIS A 461 -3.19 21.66 41.24
C HIS A 461 -3.37 20.39 40.39
N GLU A 462 -3.21 19.21 40.95
CA GLU A 462 -3.48 17.95 40.26
C GLU A 462 -4.99 17.70 40.11
N ARG A 463 -5.82 18.17 41.05
CA ARG A 463 -7.28 18.16 40.90
C ARG A 463 -7.73 19.02 39.72
N LEU A 464 -7.19 20.22 39.62
CA LEU A 464 -7.46 21.13 38.53
C LEU A 464 -6.96 20.59 37.17
N ALA A 465 -5.78 19.97 37.14
CA ALA A 465 -5.25 19.33 35.95
C ALA A 465 -6.15 18.15 35.50
N ARG A 466 -6.53 17.26 36.43
CA ARG A 466 -7.46 16.15 36.13
C ARG A 466 -8.86 16.62 35.73
N GLN A 467 -9.37 17.71 36.31
CA GLN A 467 -10.65 18.29 35.89
C GLN A 467 -10.56 18.85 34.45
N ARG A 468 -9.49 19.52 34.09
CA ARG A 468 -9.27 20.00 32.71
C ARG A 468 -9.08 18.87 31.72
N GLU A 469 -8.38 17.83 32.13
CA GLU A 469 -8.15 16.64 31.33
C GLU A 469 -9.46 15.85 31.13
N GLN A 470 -10.28 15.72 32.16
CA GLN A 470 -11.62 15.13 32.06
C GLN A 470 -12.56 15.98 31.18
N GLU A 471 -12.45 17.30 31.26
CA GLU A 471 -13.25 18.19 30.42
C GLU A 471 -12.82 18.13 28.96
N LEU A 472 -11.51 18.05 28.70
CA LEU A 472 -10.95 17.81 27.38
C LEU A 472 -11.33 16.41 26.84
N SER A 473 -11.31 15.38 27.67
CA SER A 473 -11.77 14.05 27.31
C SER A 473 -13.25 14.08 26.93
N ARG A 474 -14.10 14.67 27.76
CA ARG A 474 -15.56 14.82 27.47
C ARG A 474 -15.82 15.58 26.16
N LEU A 475 -15.04 16.61 25.89
CA LEU A 475 -15.18 17.36 24.64
C LEU A 475 -14.72 16.53 23.42
N ARG A 476 -13.64 15.76 23.56
CA ARG A 476 -13.17 14.85 22.51
C ARG A 476 -14.18 13.74 22.23
N GLU A 477 -14.78 13.19 23.27
CA GLU A 477 -15.79 12.12 23.18
C GLU A 477 -17.11 12.63 22.62
N ARG A 478 -17.55 13.83 23.01
CA ARG A 478 -18.72 14.46 22.40
C ARG A 478 -18.48 14.77 20.92
N ALA A 479 -17.24 15.16 20.57
CA ALA A 479 -16.85 15.31 19.17
C ALA A 479 -16.83 13.96 18.44
N ALA A 480 -16.38 12.88 19.09
CA ALA A 480 -16.41 11.53 18.53
C ALA A 480 -17.83 11.00 18.34
N ALA A 481 -18.72 11.20 19.33
CA ALA A 481 -20.13 10.82 19.22
C ALA A 481 -20.86 11.59 18.10
N LEU A 482 -20.63 12.90 17.99
CA LEU A 482 -21.17 13.70 16.88
C LEU A 482 -20.63 13.26 15.52
N ARG A 483 -19.35 12.81 15.45
CA ARG A 483 -18.75 12.25 14.23
C ARG A 483 -19.39 10.92 13.86
N ALA A 484 -19.65 10.05 14.84
CA ALA A 484 -20.37 8.79 14.62
C ALA A 484 -21.78 9.03 14.10
N GLU A 485 -22.50 10.00 14.67
CA GLU A 485 -23.83 10.42 14.21
C GLU A 485 -23.80 10.98 12.78
N VAL A 486 -22.82 11.83 12.47
CA VAL A 486 -22.59 12.34 11.10
C VAL A 486 -22.28 11.20 10.14
N THR A 487 -21.47 10.24 10.54
CA THR A 487 -21.14 9.07 9.72
C THR A 487 -22.36 8.21 9.47
N GLN A 488 -23.21 7.99 10.49
CA GLN A 488 -24.47 7.27 10.34
C GLN A 488 -25.42 8.02 9.38
N LEU A 489 -25.59 9.33 9.56
CA LEU A 489 -26.43 10.15 8.69
C LEU A 489 -25.89 10.17 7.24
N ARG A 490 -24.58 10.16 7.05
CA ARG A 490 -23.97 10.03 5.71
C ARG A 490 -24.23 8.67 5.09
N ARG A 491 -24.20 7.57 5.87
CA ARG A 491 -24.58 6.22 5.39
C ARG A 491 -26.05 6.16 4.99
N GLU A 492 -26.93 6.75 5.77
CA GLU A 492 -28.36 6.85 5.44
C GLU A 492 -28.57 7.69 4.20
N ALA A 493 -27.86 8.82 4.07
CA ALA A 493 -27.89 9.64 2.87
C ALA A 493 -27.29 8.93 1.64
N ALA A 494 -26.22 8.14 1.81
CA ALA A 494 -25.63 7.33 0.74
C ALA A 494 -26.59 6.19 0.32
N LYS A 495 -27.25 5.54 1.28
CA LYS A 495 -28.31 4.56 1.02
C LYS A 495 -29.46 5.23 0.25
N GLY A 496 -29.95 6.38 0.70
CA GLY A 496 -30.97 7.16 0.01
C GLY A 496 -30.57 7.56 -1.41
N ARG A 497 -29.29 7.90 -1.67
CA ARG A 497 -28.77 8.17 -3.03
C ARG A 497 -28.76 6.91 -3.89
N ARG A 498 -28.36 5.74 -3.35
CA ARG A 498 -28.41 4.46 -4.08
C ARG A 498 -29.85 4.05 -4.41
N ASP A 499 -30.75 4.22 -3.47
CA ASP A 499 -32.17 3.96 -3.69
C ASP A 499 -32.76 4.91 -4.76
N THR A 500 -32.38 6.19 -4.70
CA THR A 500 -32.76 7.17 -5.73
C THR A 500 -32.18 6.85 -7.11
N ALA A 501 -30.92 6.41 -7.18
CA ALA A 501 -30.29 5.97 -8.42
C ALA A 501 -31.01 4.73 -8.99
N ARG A 502 -31.30 3.74 -8.14
CA ARG A 502 -32.06 2.54 -8.51
C ARG A 502 -33.49 2.86 -9.00
N TRP A 503 -34.14 3.84 -8.36
CA TRP A 503 -35.45 4.32 -8.83
C TRP A 503 -35.37 5.07 -10.16
N LYS A 504 -34.32 5.87 -10.36
CA LYS A 504 -34.07 6.51 -11.67
C LYS A 504 -33.86 5.48 -12.78
N GLU A 505 -33.04 4.47 -12.51
CA GLU A 505 -32.79 3.39 -13.47
C GLU A 505 -34.08 2.61 -13.81
N LYS A 506 -34.88 2.27 -12.79
CA LYS A 506 -36.19 1.67 -12.99
C LYS A 506 -37.13 2.58 -13.79
N ALA A 507 -37.15 3.86 -13.49
CA ALA A 507 -37.96 4.84 -14.23
C ALA A 507 -37.52 4.96 -15.69
N GLU A 508 -36.22 4.92 -15.96
CA GLU A 508 -35.71 4.87 -17.34
C GLU A 508 -36.00 3.56 -18.04
N GLN A 509 -35.99 2.42 -17.35
CA GLN A 509 -36.45 1.15 -17.89
C GLN A 509 -37.91 1.21 -18.27
N TRP A 510 -38.77 1.67 -17.37
CA TRP A 510 -40.21 1.85 -17.67
C TRP A 510 -40.46 2.83 -18.81
N ARG A 511 -39.70 3.93 -18.89
CA ARG A 511 -39.77 4.88 -20.00
C ARG A 511 -39.40 4.22 -21.34
N ARG A 512 -38.31 3.42 -21.36
CA ARG A 512 -37.89 2.68 -22.55
C ARG A 512 -38.95 1.65 -22.95
N GLU A 513 -39.55 0.96 -22.00
CA GLU A 513 -40.60 -0.01 -22.23
C GLU A 513 -41.89 0.65 -22.71
N ALA A 514 -42.27 1.78 -22.13
CA ALA A 514 -43.41 2.58 -22.61
C ALA A 514 -43.20 3.10 -24.04
N VAL A 515 -42.00 3.53 -24.39
CA VAL A 515 -41.66 3.94 -25.78
C VAL A 515 -41.71 2.73 -26.73
N ARG A 516 -41.24 1.56 -26.29
CA ARG A 516 -41.34 0.31 -27.08
C ARG A 516 -42.78 -0.06 -27.32
N LEU A 517 -43.60 -0.10 -26.28
CA LEU A 517 -45.04 -0.41 -26.40
C LEU A 517 -45.80 0.62 -27.24
N ALA A 518 -45.44 1.90 -27.15
CA ALA A 518 -45.99 2.95 -27.98
C ALA A 518 -45.61 2.77 -29.46
N ARG A 519 -44.37 2.35 -29.75
CA ARG A 519 -43.93 2.00 -31.13
C ARG A 519 -44.64 0.75 -31.64
N GLU A 520 -44.79 -0.29 -30.84
CA GLU A 520 -45.52 -1.51 -31.19
C GLU A 520 -47.00 -1.21 -31.45
N ARG A 521 -47.63 -0.34 -30.65
CA ARG A 521 -49.02 0.11 -30.85
C ARG A 521 -49.16 0.93 -32.13
N ASN A 522 -48.24 1.82 -32.44
CA ASN A 522 -48.23 2.57 -33.68
C ASN A 522 -47.99 1.67 -34.90
N HIS A 523 -47.11 0.64 -34.78
CA HIS A 523 -46.89 -0.35 -35.82
C HIS A 523 -48.15 -1.18 -36.07
N THR A 524 -48.90 -1.54 -35.03
CA THR A 524 -50.16 -2.30 -35.12
C THR A 524 -51.28 -1.44 -35.72
N VAL A 525 -51.30 -0.14 -35.41
CA VAL A 525 -52.26 0.81 -36.02
C VAL A 525 -51.92 1.07 -37.49
N LEU A 526 -50.63 1.23 -37.83
CA LEU A 526 -50.18 1.36 -39.23
C LEU A 526 -50.43 0.09 -40.02
N THR A 527 -50.22 -1.10 -39.46
CA THR A 527 -50.48 -2.39 -40.11
C THR A 527 -52.02 -2.61 -40.35
N ARG A 528 -52.83 -2.17 -39.38
CA ARG A 528 -54.30 -2.17 -39.56
C ARG A 528 -54.77 -1.14 -40.61
N ALA A 529 -54.17 0.05 -40.63
CA ALA A 529 -54.43 1.07 -41.63
C ALA A 529 -54.05 0.60 -43.07
N VAL A 530 -52.82 0.01 -43.18
CA VAL A 530 -52.37 -0.55 -44.48
C VAL A 530 -53.23 -1.73 -44.94
N ARG A 531 -53.68 -2.61 -44.02
CA ARG A 531 -54.66 -3.65 -44.37
C ARG A 531 -56.02 -3.08 -44.84
N ARG A 532 -56.47 -2.00 -44.18
CA ARG A 532 -57.76 -1.35 -44.57
C ARG A 532 -57.67 -0.59 -45.89
N VAL A 533 -56.53 -0.01 -46.21
CA VAL A 533 -56.21 0.62 -47.48
C VAL A 533 -56.11 -0.45 -48.61
N ARG A 534 -55.47 -1.61 -48.35
CA ARG A 534 -55.38 -2.72 -49.29
C ARG A 534 -56.76 -3.38 -49.62
N SER A 535 -57.68 -3.38 -48.63
CA SER A 535 -59.04 -3.89 -48.85
C SER A 535 -59.96 -2.91 -49.60
N LEU A 536 -59.57 -1.63 -49.77
CA LEU A 536 -60.28 -0.60 -50.47
C LEU A 536 -59.81 -0.39 -51.94
N THR A 537 -58.66 -0.98 -52.33
CA THR A 537 -58.01 -0.72 -53.62
C THR A 537 -58.04 -1.87 -54.61
N PHE A 538 -58.65 -3.02 -54.30
CA PHE A 538 -58.92 -4.09 -55.31
C PHE A 538 -60.31 -4.72 -55.09
N PRO A 539 -61.32 -4.37 -55.91
CA PRO A 539 -62.44 -5.24 -56.05
C PRO A 539 -62.07 -6.39 -56.99
N ASP A 540 -62.43 -7.61 -56.57
CA ASP A 540 -62.21 -8.84 -57.33
C ASP A 540 -62.75 -8.72 -58.81
N ARG A 541 -61.87 -9.20 -59.67
CA ARG A 541 -62.27 -10.00 -60.86
C ARG A 541 -61.30 -11.18 -60.97
#